data_2917e3cf7975535b905e3dddbc5282ae
#
_entry.id   2917e3cf7975535b905e3dddbc5282ae
#
_cell.length_a   1.000
_cell.length_b   1.000
_cell.length_c   1.000
_cell.angle_alpha   90.00
_cell.angle_beta   90.00
_cell.angle_gamma   90.00
#
_symmetry.space_group_name_H-M   'P 1'
#
loop_
_entity.id
_entity.type
_entity.pdbx_description
1 polymer ?
#
loop_
_entity_poly.entity_id
_entity_poly.type
_entity_poly.pdbx_seq_one_letter_code
_entity_poly.pdbx_strand_id
1 'polypeptide(L)'
;MHPGAGSGAPDILSDTQGVDFNGWLQRWHRETERNWDPLIPDEVNPPISKSGIVAIRFKVLPSGRLMDGSLMLEGRSGDVALDRAAWGALTSSNYPPLPRDFHGPYLELRAFFLYNMEVPR
;
A
#
# COMPACT_ATOMS: atom_id res chain seq x y z
N MET A 1 11.39 -12.78 5.05
CA MET A 1 9.99 -13.18 4.82
C MET A 1 9.20 -13.09 6.12
N HIS A 2 8.01 -12.52 6.06
CA HIS A 2 7.16 -12.33 7.23
C HIS A 2 5.79 -12.96 6.96
N PRO A 3 5.60 -14.23 7.29
CA PRO A 3 4.37 -14.95 6.93
C PRO A 3 3.10 -14.37 7.54
N GLY A 4 3.23 -13.61 8.64
CA GLY A 4 2.09 -12.94 9.26
C GLY A 4 1.72 -11.60 8.64
N ALA A 5 2.50 -11.08 7.68
CA ALA A 5 2.25 -9.78 7.07
C ALA A 5 1.73 -9.95 5.65
N GLY A 6 0.76 -9.14 5.28
CA GLY A 6 0.20 -9.17 3.93
C GLY A 6 -0.55 -7.90 3.57
N SER A 7 -0.62 -7.61 2.29
CA SER A 7 -1.46 -6.56 1.74
C SER A 7 -2.25 -7.15 0.57
N GLY A 8 -3.49 -6.69 0.40
CA GLY A 8 -4.28 -7.04 -0.78
C GLY A 8 -4.13 -5.98 -1.85
N ALA A 9 -4.92 -6.12 -2.94
CA ALA A 9 -5.05 -5.04 -3.90
C ALA A 9 -5.65 -3.82 -3.20
N PRO A 10 -5.15 -2.60 -3.48
CA PRO A 10 -5.70 -1.40 -2.85
C PRO A 10 -7.08 -1.08 -3.42
N ASP A 11 -7.88 -0.36 -2.64
CA ASP A 11 -9.15 0.18 -3.12
C ASP A 11 -8.89 1.37 -4.03
N ILE A 12 -9.51 1.39 -5.19
CA ILE A 12 -9.48 2.56 -6.08
C ILE A 12 -10.61 3.48 -5.67
N LEU A 13 -10.26 4.72 -5.31
CA LEU A 13 -11.22 5.73 -4.87
C LEU A 13 -11.58 6.72 -5.97
N SER A 14 -10.82 6.75 -7.07
CA SER A 14 -11.12 7.57 -8.24
C SER A 14 -12.07 6.86 -9.19
N ASP A 15 -12.73 7.65 -10.06
CA ASP A 15 -13.42 7.10 -11.21
C ASP A 15 -12.38 6.49 -12.17
N THR A 16 -12.52 5.20 -12.47
CA THR A 16 -11.59 4.48 -13.34
C THR A 16 -11.78 4.80 -14.83
N GLN A 17 -12.86 5.49 -15.19
CA GLN A 17 -13.22 5.81 -16.59
C GLN A 17 -13.34 4.55 -17.47
N GLY A 18 -13.69 3.41 -16.84
CA GLY A 18 -13.79 2.14 -17.54
C GLY A 18 -12.45 1.49 -17.87
N VAL A 19 -11.35 2.06 -17.41
CA VAL A 19 -10.00 1.52 -17.64
C VAL A 19 -9.75 0.30 -16.76
N ASP A 20 -9.12 -0.72 -17.33
CA ASP A 20 -8.70 -1.90 -16.57
C ASP A 20 -7.36 -1.64 -15.89
N PHE A 21 -7.37 -1.59 -14.55
CA PHE A 21 -6.17 -1.37 -13.74
C PHE A 21 -5.56 -2.68 -13.19
N ASN A 22 -6.11 -3.84 -13.52
CA ASN A 22 -5.66 -5.10 -12.91
C ASN A 22 -4.17 -5.35 -13.07
N GLY A 23 -3.61 -5.16 -14.27
CA GLY A 23 -2.18 -5.35 -14.51
C GLY A 23 -1.33 -4.36 -13.71
N TRP A 24 -1.74 -3.11 -13.66
CA TRP A 24 -1.05 -2.08 -12.89
C TRP A 24 -1.12 -2.37 -11.39
N LEU A 25 -2.29 -2.78 -10.88
CA LEU A 25 -2.46 -3.12 -9.46
C LEU A 25 -1.59 -4.31 -9.05
N GLN A 26 -1.41 -5.31 -9.92
CA GLN A 26 -0.53 -6.44 -9.66
C GLN A 26 0.93 -5.97 -9.52
N ARG A 27 1.36 -5.07 -10.39
CA ARG A 27 2.72 -4.49 -10.31
C ARG A 27 2.89 -3.63 -9.07
N TRP A 28 1.87 -2.82 -8.75
CA TRP A 28 1.85 -2.02 -7.53
C TRP A 28 2.03 -2.92 -6.30
N HIS A 29 1.28 -4.00 -6.25
CA HIS A 29 1.31 -4.94 -5.12
C HIS A 29 2.70 -5.57 -4.96
N ARG A 30 3.28 -6.07 -6.04
CA ARG A 30 4.61 -6.69 -6.01
C ARG A 30 5.69 -5.70 -5.58
N GLU A 31 5.66 -4.50 -6.15
CA GLU A 31 6.64 -3.45 -5.83
C GLU A 31 6.52 -3.04 -4.36
N THR A 32 5.32 -2.84 -3.89
CA THR A 32 5.06 -2.46 -2.50
C THR A 32 5.51 -3.55 -1.53
N GLU A 33 5.13 -4.80 -1.78
CA GLU A 33 5.51 -5.94 -0.94
C GLU A 33 7.03 -6.10 -0.87
N ARG A 34 7.71 -5.96 -2.00
CA ARG A 34 9.16 -6.07 -2.08
C ARG A 34 9.87 -5.02 -1.22
N ASN A 35 9.36 -3.81 -1.19
CA ASN A 35 9.95 -2.72 -0.41
C ASN A 35 9.49 -2.71 1.04
N TRP A 36 8.35 -3.32 1.33
CA TRP A 36 7.81 -3.45 2.67
C TRP A 36 8.52 -4.52 3.50
N ASP A 37 8.79 -5.67 2.89
CA ASP A 37 9.34 -6.84 3.59
C ASP A 37 10.58 -6.50 4.45
N PRO A 38 11.61 -5.81 3.93
CA PRO A 38 12.79 -5.46 4.75
C PRO A 38 12.51 -4.44 5.84
N LEU A 39 11.39 -3.73 5.79
CA LEU A 39 11.03 -2.71 6.77
C LEU A 39 10.18 -3.26 7.90
N ILE A 40 9.60 -4.44 7.73
CA ILE A 40 8.73 -5.06 8.73
C ILE A 40 9.55 -5.43 9.96
N PRO A 41 9.15 -4.96 11.18
CA PRO A 41 9.87 -5.30 12.40
C PRO A 41 9.84 -6.81 12.68
N ASP A 42 10.95 -7.33 13.21
CA ASP A 42 11.06 -8.75 13.55
C ASP A 42 10.01 -9.20 14.59
N GLU A 43 9.52 -8.26 15.38
CA GLU A 43 8.49 -8.52 16.41
C GLU A 43 7.14 -8.92 15.80
N VAL A 44 6.96 -8.77 14.50
CA VAL A 44 5.79 -9.32 13.77
C VAL A 44 5.84 -10.84 13.76
N ASN A 45 7.04 -11.41 13.81
CA ASN A 45 7.24 -12.86 13.84
C ASN A 45 7.02 -13.42 15.25
N PRO A 46 6.68 -14.73 15.37
CA PRO A 46 6.63 -15.38 16.69
C PRO A 46 7.98 -15.28 17.42
N PRO A 47 7.99 -15.26 18.76
CA PRO A 47 6.85 -15.40 19.67
C PRO A 47 6.07 -14.12 19.96
N ILE A 48 6.60 -12.94 19.57
CA ILE A 48 5.96 -11.67 19.92
C ILE A 48 4.69 -11.46 19.12
N SER A 49 4.74 -11.73 17.81
CA SER A 49 3.59 -11.69 16.91
C SER A 49 2.80 -10.38 17.00
N LYS A 50 3.49 -9.25 16.94
CA LYS A 50 2.81 -7.95 16.88
C LYS A 50 1.76 -7.93 15.79
N SER A 51 0.62 -7.32 16.07
CA SER A 51 -0.51 -7.29 15.14
C SER A 51 -1.08 -5.89 14.99
N GLY A 52 -1.73 -5.66 13.87
CA GLY A 52 -2.39 -4.39 13.59
C GLY A 52 -2.71 -4.23 12.13
N ILE A 53 -3.50 -3.21 11.83
CA ILE A 53 -3.85 -2.85 10.45
C ILE A 53 -3.48 -1.38 10.26
N VAL A 54 -2.78 -1.09 9.17
CA VAL A 54 -2.46 0.28 8.77
C VAL A 54 -3.25 0.57 7.49
N ALA A 55 -3.95 1.70 7.45
CA ALA A 55 -4.64 2.16 6.26
C ALA A 55 -4.03 3.49 5.80
N ILE A 56 -3.55 3.53 4.57
CA ILE A 56 -2.93 4.74 3.98
C ILE A 56 -3.66 5.08 2.69
N ARG A 57 -4.08 6.34 2.60
CA ARG A 57 -4.67 6.91 1.40
C ARG A 57 -3.62 7.74 0.68
N PHE A 58 -3.59 7.65 -0.65
CA PHE A 58 -2.56 8.34 -1.43
C PHE A 58 -3.03 8.55 -2.87
N LYS A 59 -2.34 9.45 -3.57
CA LYS A 59 -2.61 9.75 -4.98
C LYS A 59 -1.39 9.44 -5.81
N VAL A 60 -1.61 8.79 -6.97
CA VAL A 60 -0.57 8.43 -7.92
C VAL A 60 -0.76 9.26 -9.18
N LEU A 61 0.30 9.92 -9.62
CA LEU A 61 0.30 10.70 -10.85
C LEU A 61 0.35 9.79 -12.07
N PRO A 62 -0.03 10.27 -13.27
CA PRO A 62 0.05 9.47 -14.49
C PRO A 62 1.43 8.85 -14.75
N SER A 63 2.50 9.49 -14.29
CA SER A 63 3.87 8.96 -14.40
C SER A 63 4.15 7.77 -13.49
N GLY A 64 3.29 7.48 -12.53
CA GLY A 64 3.50 6.47 -11.50
C GLY A 64 4.08 7.03 -10.19
N ARG A 65 4.51 8.29 -10.19
CA ARG A 65 5.02 8.94 -8.98
C ARG A 65 3.90 9.22 -8.00
N LEU A 66 4.18 9.09 -6.71
CA LEU A 66 3.24 9.56 -5.69
C LEU A 66 3.15 11.09 -5.77
N MET A 67 1.95 11.61 -5.68
CA MET A 67 1.74 13.05 -5.61
C MET A 67 2.26 13.55 -4.27
N ASP A 68 3.12 14.58 -4.29
CA ASP A 68 3.71 15.15 -3.08
C ASP A 68 2.62 15.60 -2.10
N GLY A 69 2.79 15.21 -0.83
CA GLY A 69 1.85 15.58 0.22
C GLY A 69 0.51 14.84 0.19
N SER A 70 0.35 13.84 -0.69
CA SER A 70 -0.92 13.13 -0.80
C SER A 70 -1.08 11.97 0.18
N LEU A 71 0.01 11.46 0.76
CA LEU A 71 -0.07 10.35 1.70
C LEU A 71 -0.75 10.76 2.99
N MET A 72 -1.76 9.98 3.38
CA MET A 72 -2.52 10.24 4.58
C MET A 72 -2.69 8.94 5.36
N LEU A 73 -2.23 8.93 6.60
CA LEU A 73 -2.41 7.79 7.51
C LEU A 73 -3.83 7.84 8.06
N GLU A 74 -4.74 7.10 7.42
CA GLU A 74 -6.16 7.09 7.82
C GLU A 74 -6.42 6.15 8.99
N GLY A 75 -5.72 5.03 9.03
CA GLY A 75 -5.87 4.06 10.11
C GLY A 75 -4.51 3.68 10.68
N ARG A 76 -4.36 3.80 12.00
CA ARG A 76 -3.13 3.45 12.71
C ARG A 76 -3.23 2.06 13.30
N SER A 77 -2.11 1.32 13.27
CA SER A 77 -2.05 -0.01 13.87
C SER A 77 -2.06 0.02 15.41
N GLY A 78 -1.71 1.16 16.00
CA GLY A 78 -1.43 1.27 17.42
C GLY A 78 0.04 1.08 17.77
N ASP A 79 0.87 0.76 16.78
CA ASP A 79 2.32 0.57 16.95
C ASP A 79 3.04 1.43 15.91
N VAL A 80 3.85 2.38 16.37
CA VAL A 80 4.53 3.34 15.49
C VAL A 80 5.47 2.64 14.51
N ALA A 81 6.13 1.56 14.92
CA ALA A 81 7.05 0.84 14.04
C ALA A 81 6.30 0.18 12.88
N LEU A 82 5.11 -0.36 13.12
CA LEU A 82 4.27 -0.95 12.08
C LEU A 82 3.76 0.14 11.11
N ASP A 83 3.34 1.28 11.64
CA ASP A 83 2.90 2.41 10.82
C ASP A 83 4.03 2.93 9.93
N ARG A 84 5.23 3.06 10.48
CA ARG A 84 6.41 3.52 9.73
C ARG A 84 6.83 2.54 8.64
N ALA A 85 6.74 1.25 8.89
CA ALA A 85 7.07 0.24 7.89
C ALA A 85 6.13 0.34 6.68
N ALA A 86 4.83 0.49 6.92
CA ALA A 86 3.85 0.65 5.85
C ALA A 86 4.08 1.94 5.06
N TRP A 87 4.30 3.06 5.74
CA TRP A 87 4.59 4.34 5.13
C TRP A 87 5.86 4.28 4.27
N GLY A 88 6.92 3.70 4.81
CA GLY A 88 8.19 3.53 4.11
C GLY A 88 8.07 2.65 2.88
N ALA A 89 7.24 1.62 2.91
CA ALA A 89 6.99 0.76 1.77
C ALA A 89 6.47 1.56 0.57
N LEU A 90 5.49 2.45 0.81
CA LEU A 90 4.93 3.28 -0.24
C LEU A 90 5.94 4.33 -0.74
N THR A 91 6.60 5.01 0.17
CA THR A 91 7.51 6.12 -0.19
C THR A 91 8.80 5.65 -0.85
N SER A 92 9.22 4.41 -0.63
CA SER A 92 10.43 3.85 -1.25
C SER A 92 10.15 3.11 -2.55
N SER A 93 8.89 2.93 -2.92
CA SER A 93 8.52 2.20 -4.14
C SER A 93 8.57 3.09 -5.37
N ASN A 94 8.90 2.47 -6.52
CA ASN A 94 8.87 3.12 -7.82
C ASN A 94 7.80 2.43 -8.66
N TYR A 95 6.66 3.07 -8.83
CA TYR A 95 5.53 2.48 -9.53
C TYR A 95 5.60 2.72 -11.03
N PRO A 96 5.09 1.79 -11.84
CA PRO A 96 5.02 2.01 -13.28
C PRO A 96 3.99 3.11 -13.60
N PRO A 97 4.10 3.74 -14.79
CA PRO A 97 3.09 4.70 -15.22
C PRO A 97 1.70 4.09 -15.23
N LEU A 98 0.70 4.92 -14.99
CA LEU A 98 -0.70 4.52 -15.09
C LEU A 98 -1.03 4.12 -16.53
N PRO A 99 -2.07 3.28 -16.75
CA PRO A 99 -2.52 2.97 -18.11
C PRO A 99 -2.81 4.23 -18.92
N ARG A 100 -2.42 4.22 -20.22
CA ARG A 100 -2.56 5.38 -21.10
C ARG A 100 -4.00 5.80 -21.35
N ASP A 101 -4.92 4.85 -21.22
CA ASP A 101 -6.36 5.11 -21.42
C ASP A 101 -6.96 5.91 -20.26
N PHE A 102 -6.26 6.00 -19.14
CA PHE A 102 -6.72 6.78 -18.00
C PHE A 102 -6.32 8.25 -18.20
N HIS A 103 -7.32 9.14 -18.21
CA HIS A 103 -7.12 10.57 -18.48
C HIS A 103 -7.30 11.47 -17.25
N GLY A 104 -7.47 10.88 -16.06
CA GLY A 104 -7.56 11.67 -14.85
C GLY A 104 -6.23 12.30 -14.45
N PRO A 105 -6.25 13.36 -13.62
CA PRO A 105 -5.02 14.02 -13.16
C PRO A 105 -4.21 13.17 -12.17
N TYR A 106 -4.86 12.25 -11.49
CA TYR A 106 -4.25 11.31 -10.55
C TYR A 106 -5.20 10.13 -10.31
N LEU A 107 -4.66 9.04 -9.80
CA LEU A 107 -5.43 7.91 -9.30
C LEU A 107 -5.35 7.90 -7.77
N GLU A 108 -6.50 7.96 -7.11
CA GLU A 108 -6.54 7.92 -5.65
C GLU A 108 -6.82 6.51 -5.16
N LEU A 109 -6.04 6.07 -4.18
CA LEU A 109 -6.06 4.71 -3.68
C LEU A 109 -6.03 4.69 -2.16
N ARG A 110 -6.56 3.60 -1.58
CA ARG A 110 -6.39 3.29 -0.16
C ARG A 110 -5.80 1.90 -0.04
N ALA A 111 -4.63 1.81 0.60
CA ALA A 111 -3.96 0.54 0.83
C ALA A 111 -4.06 0.13 2.29
N PHE A 112 -4.22 -1.18 2.50
CA PHE A 112 -4.24 -1.78 3.83
C PHE A 112 -3.01 -2.66 4.00
N PHE A 113 -2.31 -2.48 5.11
CA PHE A 113 -1.16 -3.30 5.49
C PHE A 113 -1.55 -4.07 6.75
N LEU A 114 -1.56 -5.40 6.66
CA LEU A 114 -2.03 -6.26 7.72
C LEU A 114 -0.85 -6.99 8.37
N TYR A 115 -0.77 -6.89 9.68
CA TYR A 115 0.22 -7.58 10.49
C TYR A 115 -0.51 -8.56 11.41
N ASN A 116 -0.40 -9.86 11.13
CA ASN A 116 -1.06 -10.91 11.91
C ASN A 116 -2.56 -10.66 12.12
N MET A 117 -3.21 -10.11 11.09
CA MET A 117 -4.63 -9.79 11.09
C MET A 117 -5.25 -10.27 9.80
N GLU A 118 -6.51 -10.65 9.86
CA GLU A 118 -7.29 -10.93 8.66
C GLU A 118 -8.04 -9.68 8.21
N VAL A 119 -8.30 -9.60 6.90
CA VAL A 119 -9.09 -8.50 6.35
C VAL A 119 -10.48 -8.55 6.96
N PRO A 120 -10.98 -7.45 7.56
CA PRO A 120 -12.35 -7.41 8.05
C PRO A 120 -13.34 -7.66 6.91
N ARG A 121 -14.32 -8.49 7.20
CA ARG A 121 -15.39 -8.79 6.24
C ARG A 121 -16.67 -8.08 6.60
#